data_a6a2e5ec2547f65b96b53d65b1629a00
#
_entry.id   a6a2e5ec2547f65b96b53d65b1629a00
#
_cell.length_a   1.000
_cell.length_b   1.000
_cell.length_c   1.000
_cell.angle_alpha   90.00
_cell.angle_beta   90.00
_cell.angle_gamma   90.00
#
_symmetry.space_group_name_H-M   'P 1'
#
loop_
_entity.id
_entity.type
_entity.pdbx_description
1 polymer ?
#
loop_
_entity_poly.entity_id
_entity_poly.type
_entity_poly.pdbx_seq_one_letter_code
_entity_poly.pdbx_strand_id
1 'polypeptide(L)'
;MYEIVNEPNLTIDFDMDTELSQFGVFGVYIKQGYNICAGYIDPSDWFGIHRGYKELVELYENCKGAAKFTYVLTGEGDTLTFSLDQKGALTMEINTCTIYNYKCHMIIESLDQTYLPKFIEFFKVFLEKEPK
;
A
#
# COMPACT_ATOMS: atom_id res chain seq x y z
N MET A 1 -2.30 13.55 5.68
CA MET A 1 -1.85 12.49 4.75
C MET A 1 -0.34 12.32 4.80
N TYR A 2 0.11 11.11 4.61
CA TYR A 2 1.52 10.77 4.59
C TYR A 2 2.00 10.74 3.14
N GLU A 3 2.82 11.70 2.74
CA GLU A 3 3.33 11.79 1.37
C GLU A 3 4.49 10.81 1.18
N ILE A 4 4.33 9.87 0.24
CA ILE A 4 5.36 8.86 -0.03
C ILE A 4 6.10 9.21 -1.32
N VAL A 5 5.37 9.52 -2.39
CA VAL A 5 5.95 9.89 -3.68
C VAL A 5 5.35 11.22 -4.11
N ASN A 6 6.21 12.14 -4.52
CA ASN A 6 5.78 13.43 -5.05
C ASN A 6 6.66 13.79 -6.24
N GLU A 7 6.24 13.33 -7.41
CA GLU A 7 6.89 13.58 -8.69
C GLU A 7 5.92 14.30 -9.62
N PRO A 8 6.40 14.95 -10.69
CA PRO A 8 5.50 15.70 -11.58
C PRO A 8 4.31 14.92 -12.14
N ASN A 9 4.49 13.64 -12.42
CA ASN A 9 3.45 12.79 -13.00
C ASN A 9 2.98 11.67 -12.10
N LEU A 10 3.44 11.64 -10.85
CA LEU A 10 3.09 10.57 -9.91
C LEU A 10 3.06 11.09 -8.49
N THR A 11 1.91 11.00 -7.86
CA THR A 11 1.73 11.31 -6.44
C THR A 11 1.16 10.09 -5.75
N ILE A 12 1.76 9.70 -4.63
CA ILE A 12 1.25 8.62 -3.78
C ILE A 12 1.21 9.13 -2.35
N ASP A 13 0.01 9.23 -1.80
CA ASP A 13 -0.23 9.60 -0.41
C ASP A 13 -1.02 8.49 0.26
N PHE A 14 -0.62 8.11 1.47
CA PHE A 14 -1.37 7.18 2.30
C PHE A 14 -1.87 7.92 3.54
N ASP A 15 -3.02 7.50 4.05
CA ASP A 15 -3.65 8.14 5.19
C ASP A 15 -3.92 7.13 6.30
N MET A 16 -3.34 7.38 7.48
CA MET A 16 -3.53 6.55 8.66
C MET A 16 -4.44 7.21 9.71
N ASP A 17 -5.02 8.36 9.38
CA ASP A 17 -5.84 9.14 10.31
C ASP A 17 -7.29 9.23 9.85
N THR A 18 -7.83 8.13 9.31
CA THR A 18 -9.23 8.04 8.93
C THR A 18 -10.05 7.46 10.08
N GLU A 19 -11.39 7.58 9.98
CA GLU A 19 -12.28 6.97 10.97
C GLU A 19 -12.14 5.45 11.04
N LEU A 20 -11.68 4.83 9.95
CA LEU A 20 -11.53 3.39 9.86
C LEU A 20 -10.14 2.90 10.27
N SER A 21 -9.21 3.82 10.56
CA SER A 21 -7.82 3.43 10.86
C SER A 21 -7.70 2.59 12.12
N GLN A 22 -8.60 2.75 13.08
CA GLN A 22 -8.63 1.92 14.28
C GLN A 22 -8.88 0.44 13.98
N PHE A 23 -9.40 0.13 12.79
CA PHE A 23 -9.69 -1.25 12.37
C PHE A 23 -8.64 -1.81 11.40
N GLY A 24 -7.52 -1.12 11.24
CA GLY A 24 -6.46 -1.55 10.31
C GLY A 24 -6.72 -1.18 8.86
N VAL A 25 -7.62 -0.24 8.62
CA VAL A 25 -7.93 0.27 7.28
C VAL A 25 -7.15 1.56 7.06
N PHE A 26 -6.47 1.67 5.92
CA PHE A 26 -5.75 2.90 5.59
C PHE A 26 -6.24 3.47 4.26
N GLY A 27 -6.19 4.79 4.16
CA GLY A 27 -6.57 5.48 2.94
C GLY A 27 -5.42 5.53 1.95
N VAL A 28 -5.76 5.57 0.66
CA VAL A 28 -4.79 5.74 -0.42
C VAL A 28 -5.28 6.82 -1.36
N TYR A 29 -4.35 7.64 -1.82
CA TYR A 29 -4.59 8.61 -2.89
C TYR A 29 -3.42 8.53 -3.84
N ILE A 30 -3.70 8.08 -5.07
CA ILE A 30 -2.68 7.91 -6.09
C ILE A 30 -3.12 8.67 -7.33
N LYS A 31 -2.24 9.53 -7.82
CA LYS A 31 -2.45 10.23 -9.07
C LYS A 31 -1.29 9.91 -10.01
N GLN A 32 -1.60 9.29 -11.15
CA GLN A 32 -0.62 8.96 -12.18
C GLN A 32 -1.10 9.59 -13.48
N GLY A 33 -0.46 10.68 -13.90
CA GLY A 33 -0.94 11.48 -15.02
C GLY A 33 -2.34 12.02 -14.72
N TYR A 34 -3.31 11.65 -15.55
CA TYR A 34 -4.73 12.01 -15.36
C TYR A 34 -5.53 10.95 -14.61
N ASN A 35 -4.91 9.81 -14.29
CA ASN A 35 -5.59 8.72 -13.58
C ASN A 35 -5.50 8.91 -12.08
N ILE A 36 -6.62 8.81 -11.39
CA ILE A 36 -6.68 8.98 -9.95
C ILE A 36 -7.33 7.75 -9.34
N CYS A 37 -6.70 7.22 -8.29
CA CYS A 37 -7.28 6.20 -7.43
C CYS A 37 -7.33 6.76 -6.01
N ALA A 38 -8.53 6.95 -5.48
CA ALA A 38 -8.74 7.43 -4.13
C ALA A 38 -9.70 6.48 -3.43
N GLY A 39 -9.25 5.82 -2.38
CA GLY A 39 -10.06 4.84 -1.68
C GLY A 39 -9.39 4.36 -0.42
N TYR A 40 -9.80 3.18 0.04
CA TYR A 40 -9.28 2.57 1.25
C TYR A 40 -8.81 1.16 0.97
N ILE A 41 -7.78 0.72 1.67
CA ILE A 41 -7.35 -0.68 1.68
C ILE A 41 -7.77 -1.26 3.02
N ASP A 42 -8.63 -2.28 2.96
CA ASP A 42 -9.16 -2.97 4.13
C ASP A 42 -8.75 -4.44 4.10
N PRO A 43 -7.68 -4.81 4.81
CA PRO A 43 -7.31 -6.22 4.91
C PRO A 43 -8.13 -6.99 5.96
N SER A 44 -9.25 -6.41 6.40
CA SER A 44 -10.23 -6.94 7.34
C SER A 44 -9.77 -7.08 8.79
N ASP A 45 -8.49 -6.95 9.06
CA ASP A 45 -7.98 -6.82 10.42
C ASP A 45 -6.51 -6.41 10.43
N TRP A 46 -5.99 -6.15 11.62
CA TRP A 46 -4.60 -5.77 11.82
C TRP A 46 -3.61 -6.88 11.43
N PHE A 47 -4.06 -8.12 11.42
CA PHE A 47 -3.21 -9.24 11.05
C PHE A 47 -2.70 -9.11 9.61
N GLY A 48 -3.56 -8.64 8.69
CA GLY A 48 -3.17 -8.38 7.31
C GLY A 48 -2.13 -7.27 7.21
N ILE A 49 -2.19 -6.26 8.08
CA ILE A 49 -1.19 -5.20 8.12
C ILE A 49 0.16 -5.74 8.64
N HIS A 50 0.14 -6.53 9.71
CA HIS A 50 1.37 -7.14 10.24
C HIS A 50 2.06 -8.01 9.20
N ARG A 51 1.29 -8.86 8.52
CA ARG A 51 1.83 -9.74 7.50
C ARG A 51 2.41 -8.97 6.33
N GLY A 52 1.67 -8.00 5.83
CA GLY A 52 2.14 -7.16 4.71
C GLY A 52 3.41 -6.40 5.07
N TYR A 53 3.45 -5.84 6.27
CA TYR A 53 4.63 -5.13 6.75
C TYR A 53 5.85 -6.06 6.81
N LYS A 54 5.70 -7.25 7.36
CA LYS A 54 6.78 -8.22 7.43
C LYS A 54 7.30 -8.57 6.03
N GLU A 55 6.38 -8.84 5.11
CA GLU A 55 6.76 -9.16 3.73
C GLU A 55 7.44 -7.99 3.05
N LEU A 56 7.02 -6.76 3.35
CA LEU A 56 7.61 -5.56 2.76
C LEU A 56 9.04 -5.35 3.24
N VAL A 57 9.30 -5.57 4.54
CA VAL A 57 10.66 -5.50 5.10
C VAL A 57 11.55 -6.56 4.46
N GLU A 58 11.05 -7.80 4.33
CA GLU A 58 11.79 -8.88 3.69
C GLU A 58 12.08 -8.58 2.22
N LEU A 59 11.12 -7.98 1.50
CA LEU A 59 11.31 -7.55 0.13
C LEU A 59 12.47 -6.55 0.02
N TYR A 60 12.49 -5.58 0.92
CA TYR A 60 13.55 -4.57 0.95
C TYR A 60 14.91 -5.18 1.28
N GLU A 61 14.96 -6.07 2.28
CA GLU A 61 16.22 -6.68 2.71
C GLU A 61 16.79 -7.66 1.68
N ASN A 62 15.93 -8.41 1.01
CA ASN A 62 16.34 -9.45 0.06
C ASN A 62 16.42 -8.97 -1.39
N CYS A 63 15.91 -7.77 -1.68
CA CYS A 63 15.89 -7.16 -3.01
C CYS A 63 15.17 -8.02 -4.05
N LYS A 64 14.21 -8.84 -3.62
CA LYS A 64 13.42 -9.70 -4.52
C LYS A 64 12.16 -10.18 -3.82
N GLY A 65 11.17 -10.61 -4.60
CA GLY A 65 9.94 -11.18 -4.10
C GLY A 65 8.78 -10.21 -4.18
N ALA A 66 7.81 -10.42 -3.32
CA ALA A 66 6.61 -9.62 -3.27
C ALA A 66 6.09 -9.47 -1.84
N ALA A 67 5.41 -8.35 -1.59
CA ALA A 67 4.74 -8.08 -0.32
C ALA A 67 3.29 -7.74 -0.63
N LYS A 68 2.34 -8.32 0.11
CA LYS A 68 0.93 -8.15 -0.17
C LYS A 68 0.14 -7.83 1.09
N PHE A 69 -0.63 -6.74 1.02
CA PHE A 69 -1.58 -6.32 2.04
C PHE A 69 -2.96 -6.73 1.56
N THR A 70 -3.56 -7.73 2.20
CA THR A 70 -4.85 -8.28 1.81
C THR A 70 -5.47 -9.03 2.98
N TYR A 71 -6.73 -9.45 2.81
CA TYR A 71 -7.36 -10.32 3.80
C TYR A 71 -6.66 -11.68 3.82
N VAL A 72 -6.08 -12.01 4.96
CA VAL A 72 -5.15 -13.14 5.10
C VAL A 72 -5.80 -14.50 4.82
N LEU A 73 -7.08 -14.66 5.20
CA LEU A 73 -7.75 -15.96 5.09
C LEU A 73 -8.12 -16.31 3.65
N THR A 74 -8.57 -15.35 2.85
CA THR A 74 -9.06 -15.61 1.51
C THR A 74 -8.18 -15.00 0.42
N GLY A 75 -7.42 -13.96 0.72
CA GLY A 75 -6.67 -13.21 -0.29
C GLY A 75 -7.56 -12.39 -1.20
N GLU A 76 -8.83 -12.26 -0.88
CA GLU A 76 -9.82 -11.54 -1.67
C GLU A 76 -10.08 -10.14 -1.10
N GLY A 77 -10.80 -9.32 -1.87
CA GLY A 77 -11.13 -7.95 -1.49
C GLY A 77 -10.06 -6.97 -1.92
N ASP A 78 -9.86 -5.93 -1.12
CA ASP A 78 -8.85 -4.92 -1.41
C ASP A 78 -7.46 -5.52 -1.32
N THR A 79 -6.60 -5.18 -2.27
CA THR A 79 -5.21 -5.63 -2.25
C THR A 79 -4.26 -4.50 -2.59
N LEU A 80 -3.12 -4.50 -1.93
CA LEU A 80 -1.99 -3.66 -2.26
C LEU A 80 -0.77 -4.56 -2.33
N THR A 81 -0.13 -4.65 -3.49
CA THR A 81 0.99 -5.55 -3.72
C THR A 81 2.21 -4.77 -4.18
N PHE A 82 3.35 -5.08 -3.59
CA PHE A 82 4.65 -4.57 -4.02
C PHE A 82 5.49 -5.72 -4.52
N SER A 83 6.20 -5.51 -5.62
CA SER A 83 7.13 -6.53 -6.13
C SER A 83 8.37 -5.87 -6.72
N LEU A 84 9.49 -6.57 -6.67
CA LEU A 84 10.74 -6.15 -7.30
C LEU A 84 11.08 -7.12 -8.41
N ASP A 85 11.43 -6.57 -9.58
CA ASP A 85 11.94 -7.40 -10.66
C ASP A 85 13.44 -7.65 -10.50
N GLN A 86 14.03 -8.41 -11.43
CA GLN A 86 15.45 -8.75 -11.38
C GLN A 86 16.37 -7.54 -11.52
N LYS A 87 15.86 -6.45 -12.07
CA LYS A 87 16.61 -5.21 -12.25
C LYS A 87 16.46 -4.23 -11.09
N GLY A 88 15.66 -4.61 -10.09
CA GLY A 88 15.40 -3.76 -8.93
C GLY A 88 14.30 -2.71 -9.14
N ALA A 89 13.55 -2.81 -10.23
CA ALA A 89 12.42 -1.92 -10.43
C ALA A 89 11.26 -2.37 -9.56
N LEU A 90 10.65 -1.41 -8.85
CA LEU A 90 9.53 -1.66 -7.95
C LEU A 90 8.22 -1.48 -8.71
N THR A 91 7.34 -2.46 -8.60
CA THR A 91 5.98 -2.37 -9.10
C THR A 91 5.02 -2.37 -7.92
N MET A 92 4.06 -1.44 -7.95
CA MET A 92 2.98 -1.38 -6.97
C MET A 92 1.67 -1.58 -7.70
N GLU A 93 0.88 -2.54 -7.23
CA GLU A 93 -0.45 -2.80 -7.78
C GLU A 93 -1.49 -2.62 -6.69
N ILE A 94 -2.54 -1.88 -6.99
CA ILE A 94 -3.63 -1.63 -6.07
C ILE A 94 -4.96 -2.03 -6.70
N ASN A 95 -5.77 -2.76 -5.93
CA ASN A 95 -7.16 -3.09 -6.26
C ASN A 95 -8.01 -2.70 -5.07
N THR A 96 -8.92 -1.75 -5.25
CA THR A 96 -9.79 -1.30 -4.17
C THR A 96 -11.09 -0.77 -4.74
N CYS A 97 -12.05 -0.51 -3.85
CA CYS A 97 -13.25 0.23 -4.19
C CYS A 97 -13.09 1.67 -3.71
N THR A 98 -13.49 2.62 -4.55
CA THR A 98 -13.53 4.03 -4.15
C THR A 98 -14.66 4.24 -3.14
N ILE A 99 -14.71 5.45 -2.54
CA ILE A 99 -15.78 5.83 -1.62
C ILE A 99 -17.17 5.78 -2.27
N TYR A 100 -17.25 5.76 -3.59
CA TYR A 100 -18.52 5.67 -4.34
C TYR A 100 -18.80 4.24 -4.84
N ASN A 101 -18.10 3.23 -4.32
CA ASN A 101 -18.22 1.82 -4.72
C ASN A 101 -17.80 1.50 -6.16
N TYR A 102 -17.00 2.37 -6.77
CA TYR A 102 -16.37 2.06 -8.05
C TYR A 102 -15.08 1.27 -7.80
N LYS A 103 -14.88 0.24 -8.60
CA LYS A 103 -13.62 -0.51 -8.54
C LYS A 103 -12.49 0.33 -9.11
N CYS A 104 -11.37 0.35 -8.41
CA CYS A 104 -10.15 1.00 -8.86
C CYS A 104 -9.03 -0.03 -8.93
N HIS A 105 -8.45 -0.20 -10.10
CA HIS A 105 -7.28 -1.04 -10.31
C HIS A 105 -6.20 -0.19 -10.97
N MET A 106 -5.05 -0.11 -10.33
CA MET A 106 -3.95 0.69 -10.86
C MET A 106 -2.65 -0.09 -10.67
N ILE A 107 -1.81 -0.08 -11.71
CA ILE A 107 -0.48 -0.67 -11.67
C ILE A 107 0.51 0.45 -11.94
N ILE A 108 1.47 0.62 -11.03
CA ILE A 108 2.55 1.58 -11.17
C ILE A 108 3.83 0.79 -11.34
N GLU A 109 4.38 0.84 -12.54
CA GLU A 109 5.59 0.11 -12.90
C GLU A 109 6.82 1.02 -12.82
N SER A 110 7.98 0.41 -12.65
CA SER A 110 9.26 1.10 -12.69
C SER A 110 9.41 2.22 -11.65
N LEU A 111 8.76 2.05 -10.50
CA LEU A 111 8.94 2.95 -9.38
C LEU A 111 10.34 2.74 -8.80
N ASP A 112 11.00 3.83 -8.41
CA ASP A 112 12.33 3.73 -7.84
C ASP A 112 12.28 2.97 -6.50
N GLN A 113 13.12 1.95 -6.35
CA GLN A 113 13.15 1.15 -5.13
C GLN A 113 13.54 1.97 -3.89
N THR A 114 14.14 3.14 -4.07
CA THR A 114 14.47 4.03 -2.96
C THR A 114 13.24 4.53 -2.23
N TYR A 115 12.05 4.37 -2.80
CA TYR A 115 10.80 4.69 -2.10
C TYR A 115 10.37 3.61 -1.10
N LEU A 116 10.93 2.39 -1.17
CA LEU A 116 10.56 1.32 -0.24
C LEU A 116 10.69 1.73 1.23
N PRO A 117 11.78 2.39 1.68
CA PRO A 117 11.87 2.82 3.07
C PRO A 117 10.72 3.74 3.51
N LYS A 118 10.18 4.55 2.62
CA LYS A 118 9.06 5.43 2.95
C LYS A 118 7.77 4.65 3.15
N PHE A 119 7.51 3.64 2.31
CA PHE A 119 6.38 2.75 2.50
C PHE A 119 6.50 1.97 3.81
N ILE A 120 7.69 1.44 4.08
CA ILE A 120 7.96 0.71 5.32
C ILE A 120 7.71 1.61 6.53
N GLU A 121 8.19 2.85 6.50
CA GLU A 121 7.99 3.80 7.60
C GLU A 121 6.52 4.09 7.84
N PHE A 122 5.73 4.23 6.77
CA PHE A 122 4.29 4.43 6.91
C PHE A 122 3.66 3.28 7.70
N PHE A 123 3.91 2.04 7.31
CA PHE A 123 3.30 0.89 7.97
C PHE A 123 3.84 0.66 9.37
N LYS A 124 5.10 0.98 9.61
CA LYS A 124 5.69 0.92 10.94
C LYS A 124 4.94 1.85 11.91
N VAL A 125 4.72 3.08 11.49
CA VAL A 125 3.98 4.06 12.30
C VAL A 125 2.51 3.66 12.42
N PHE A 126 1.91 3.17 11.34
CA PHE A 126 0.52 2.74 11.35
C PHE A 126 0.28 1.61 12.35
N LEU A 127 1.20 0.65 12.43
CA LEU A 127 1.08 -0.46 13.39
C LEU A 127 1.08 0.01 14.84
N GLU A 128 1.67 1.16 15.14
CA GLU A 128 1.65 1.74 16.48
C GLU A 128 0.24 2.18 16.89
N LYS A 129 -0.68 2.34 15.94
CA LYS A 129 -2.06 2.74 16.18
C LYS A 129 -2.98 1.55 16.48
N GLU A 130 -2.47 0.33 16.41
CA GLU A 130 -3.27 -0.86 16.73
C GLU A 130 -3.73 -0.81 18.18
N PRO A 131 -5.05 -0.94 18.43
CA PRO A 131 -5.57 -0.94 19.81
C PRO A 131 -5.02 -2.10 20.61
N LYS A 132 -4.67 -1.82 21.86
CA LYS A 132 -4.14 -2.83 22.79
C LYS A 132 -5.25 -3.49 23.58
#